data_65eb45198a915f39018829dd446d1da1
#
_entry.id   65eb45198a915f39018829dd446d1da1
#
_cell.length_a   1.000
_cell.length_b   1.000
_cell.length_c   1.000
_cell.angle_alpha   90.00
_cell.angle_beta   90.00
_cell.angle_gamma   90.00
#
_symmetry.space_group_name_H-M   'P 1'
#
loop_
_entity.id
_entity.type
_entity.pdbx_description
1 polymer ?
#
loop_
_entity_poly.entity_id
_entity_poly.type
_entity_poly.pdbx_seq_one_letter_code
_entity_poly.pdbx_strand_id
1 'polypeptide(L)'
;MPEISVIVPVYKAAAYLHACIDSILSQTFSDFELILVDDGSPDGCGAICDDYAARDSRVRVIHQENQGQAAARNRALAVAKGDWVCFVDSDDAVHPQMLERLRQAADESGAAMSMCRMLEAPEIPEDFFAPVEVSWERLSMEEEPLTALFDAGKYPGWVACAKLVRRELVQSYLFCPGRVYEDNEAVCHWIYGAKTIASIPHSLYFYRTNPGSTTQSRFSMKKLDYLWALEGIIRFYSSVGYLTLRERFGTLYAEEAAGCYYRVKYELNDPKAARNIEKAARRLRRE
;
A
#
# COMPACT_ATOMS: atom_id res chain seq x y z
N MET A 1 15.54 13.48 -15.89
CA MET A 1 14.35 12.62 -15.65
C MET A 1 14.14 12.65 -14.15
N PRO A 2 12.90 12.65 -13.64
CA PRO A 2 12.67 12.65 -12.21
C PRO A 2 13.29 11.41 -11.55
N GLU A 3 13.77 11.55 -10.33
CA GLU A 3 14.33 10.42 -9.59
C GLU A 3 13.22 9.56 -8.95
N ILE A 4 12.14 10.19 -8.49
CA ILE A 4 11.01 9.51 -7.83
C ILE A 4 9.74 9.74 -8.64
N SER A 5 8.94 8.69 -8.87
CA SER A 5 7.54 8.79 -9.31
C SER A 5 6.62 8.59 -8.12
N VAL A 6 5.90 9.63 -7.72
CA VAL A 6 4.83 9.54 -6.72
C VAL A 6 3.52 9.23 -7.45
N ILE A 7 2.83 8.18 -7.05
CA ILE A 7 1.62 7.67 -7.70
C ILE A 7 0.43 7.76 -6.76
N VAL A 8 -0.62 8.46 -7.20
CA VAL A 8 -1.85 8.65 -6.45
C VAL A 8 -3.04 8.13 -7.27
N PRO A 9 -3.62 6.99 -6.92
CA PRO A 9 -4.91 6.58 -7.47
C PRO A 9 -6.03 7.43 -6.84
N VAL A 10 -6.90 7.99 -7.68
CA VAL A 10 -7.93 8.95 -7.23
C VAL A 10 -9.32 8.43 -7.57
N TYR A 11 -10.15 8.24 -6.54
CA TYR A 11 -11.57 7.89 -6.71
C TYR A 11 -12.39 8.31 -5.49
N LYS A 12 -13.38 9.21 -5.70
CA LYS A 12 -14.29 9.71 -4.65
C LYS A 12 -13.58 10.32 -3.43
N ALA A 13 -12.56 11.12 -3.69
CA ALA A 13 -11.72 11.72 -2.65
C ALA A 13 -11.71 13.27 -2.69
N ALA A 14 -12.67 13.92 -3.34
CA ALA A 14 -12.67 15.38 -3.56
C ALA A 14 -12.51 16.19 -2.25
N ALA A 15 -13.05 15.70 -1.13
CA ALA A 15 -12.93 16.36 0.18
C ALA A 15 -11.49 16.39 0.73
N TYR A 16 -10.61 15.48 0.31
CA TYR A 16 -9.26 15.29 0.86
C TYR A 16 -8.16 15.55 -0.14
N LEU A 17 -8.48 15.49 -1.45
CA LEU A 17 -7.52 15.47 -2.54
C LEU A 17 -6.60 16.68 -2.57
N HIS A 18 -7.09 17.88 -2.22
CA HIS A 18 -6.25 19.07 -2.12
C HIS A 18 -5.16 18.91 -1.06
N ALA A 19 -5.52 18.46 0.16
CA ALA A 19 -4.56 18.23 1.23
C ALA A 19 -3.52 17.16 0.86
N CYS A 20 -3.94 16.10 0.17
CA CYS A 20 -3.04 15.06 -0.33
C CYS A 20 -2.03 15.64 -1.32
N ILE A 21 -2.49 16.29 -2.39
CA ILE A 21 -1.62 16.84 -3.44
C ILE A 21 -0.70 17.91 -2.88
N ASP A 22 -1.20 18.84 -2.07
CA ASP A 22 -0.40 19.92 -1.46
C ASP A 22 0.72 19.35 -0.58
N SER A 23 0.44 18.29 0.19
CA SER A 23 1.45 17.64 1.03
C SER A 23 2.57 16.98 0.19
N ILE A 24 2.25 16.48 -1.01
CA ILE A 24 3.24 15.92 -1.94
C ILE A 24 4.03 17.03 -2.63
N LEU A 25 3.37 18.08 -3.09
CA LEU A 25 4.03 19.17 -3.81
C LEU A 25 4.95 20.01 -2.90
N SER A 26 4.70 20.00 -1.58
CA SER A 26 5.52 20.65 -0.56
C SER A 26 6.71 19.82 -0.05
N GLN A 27 7.01 18.68 -0.66
CA GLN A 27 8.15 17.85 -0.26
C GLN A 27 9.48 18.61 -0.37
N THR A 28 10.36 18.43 0.63
CA THR A 28 11.73 18.99 0.63
C THR A 28 12.61 18.38 -0.47
N PHE A 29 12.35 17.15 -0.87
CA PHE A 29 12.94 16.51 -2.04
C PHE A 29 12.20 16.95 -3.29
N SER A 30 12.84 17.61 -4.24
CA SER A 30 12.19 18.25 -5.40
C SER A 30 12.24 17.48 -6.71
N ASP A 31 13.17 16.49 -6.85
CA ASP A 31 13.36 15.74 -8.11
C ASP A 31 12.37 14.56 -8.22
N PHE A 32 11.08 14.89 -8.31
CA PHE A 32 10.02 13.89 -8.49
C PHE A 32 9.01 14.32 -9.54
N GLU A 33 8.28 13.35 -10.08
CA GLU A 33 7.01 13.54 -10.78
C GLU A 33 5.85 13.04 -9.90
N LEU A 34 4.69 13.69 -10.01
CA LEU A 34 3.43 13.27 -9.40
C LEU A 34 2.46 12.79 -10.47
N ILE A 35 2.08 11.51 -10.41
CA ILE A 35 1.13 10.91 -11.36
C ILE A 35 -0.19 10.68 -10.64
N LEU A 36 -1.19 11.50 -10.98
CA LEU A 36 -2.56 11.38 -10.51
C LEU A 36 -3.34 10.52 -11.50
N VAL A 37 -3.98 9.45 -11.06
CA VAL A 37 -4.84 8.62 -11.91
C VAL A 37 -6.28 8.74 -11.43
N ASP A 38 -7.06 9.59 -12.11
CA ASP A 38 -8.51 9.68 -11.88
C ASP A 38 -9.20 8.45 -12.47
N ASP A 39 -9.64 7.57 -11.58
CA ASP A 39 -10.30 6.31 -11.90
C ASP A 39 -11.82 6.49 -12.11
N GLY A 40 -12.19 7.50 -12.91
CA GLY A 40 -13.57 7.81 -13.23
C GLY A 40 -14.38 8.33 -12.04
N SER A 41 -13.80 9.26 -11.27
CA SER A 41 -14.43 9.84 -10.09
C SER A 41 -15.68 10.66 -10.45
N PRO A 42 -16.84 10.42 -9.81
CA PRO A 42 -18.06 11.18 -10.08
C PRO A 42 -18.18 12.49 -9.27
N ASP A 43 -17.25 12.78 -8.36
CA ASP A 43 -17.31 13.85 -7.34
C ASP A 43 -16.43 15.07 -7.64
N GLY A 44 -15.97 15.23 -8.90
CA GLY A 44 -15.16 16.38 -9.31
C GLY A 44 -13.65 16.22 -9.11
N CYS A 45 -13.15 15.09 -8.63
CA CYS A 45 -11.70 14.83 -8.50
C CYS A 45 -10.93 15.07 -9.80
N GLY A 46 -11.49 14.67 -10.96
CA GLY A 46 -10.84 14.88 -12.25
C GLY A 46 -10.51 16.36 -12.52
N ALA A 47 -11.45 17.27 -12.27
CA ALA A 47 -11.22 18.70 -12.43
C ALA A 47 -10.15 19.25 -11.45
N ILE A 48 -10.12 18.73 -10.21
CA ILE A 48 -9.08 19.09 -9.25
C ILE A 48 -7.71 18.63 -9.78
N CYS A 49 -7.59 17.41 -10.26
CA CYS A 49 -6.33 16.89 -10.82
C CYS A 49 -5.82 17.75 -11.98
N ASP A 50 -6.71 18.11 -12.92
CA ASP A 50 -6.38 18.95 -14.08
C ASP A 50 -5.91 20.34 -13.68
N ASP A 51 -6.53 20.93 -12.67
CA ASP A 51 -6.15 22.24 -12.13
C ASP A 51 -4.73 22.23 -11.54
N TYR A 52 -4.34 21.18 -10.82
CA TYR A 52 -2.96 21.01 -10.34
C TYR A 52 -1.97 20.78 -11.49
N ALA A 53 -2.32 19.98 -12.49
CA ALA A 53 -1.45 19.76 -13.66
C ALA A 53 -1.23 21.05 -14.48
N ALA A 54 -2.21 21.95 -14.51
CA ALA A 54 -2.07 23.25 -15.16
C ALA A 54 -1.14 24.22 -14.40
N ARG A 55 -0.95 24.02 -13.08
CA ARG A 55 -0.18 24.92 -12.21
C ARG A 55 1.23 24.42 -11.90
N ASP A 56 1.46 23.11 -11.90
CA ASP A 56 2.76 22.51 -11.56
C ASP A 56 3.18 21.49 -12.60
N SER A 57 4.30 21.73 -13.27
CA SER A 57 4.84 20.89 -14.35
C SER A 57 5.29 19.51 -13.89
N ARG A 58 5.43 19.27 -12.60
CA ARG A 58 5.72 17.95 -12.02
C ARG A 58 4.48 17.05 -12.01
N VAL A 59 3.28 17.64 -12.11
CA VAL A 59 2.01 16.91 -12.04
C VAL A 59 1.60 16.43 -13.43
N ARG A 60 1.26 15.15 -13.51
CA ARG A 60 0.71 14.49 -14.69
C ARG A 60 -0.59 13.79 -14.32
N VAL A 61 -1.64 13.98 -15.13
CA VAL A 61 -2.95 13.36 -14.91
C VAL A 61 -3.20 12.28 -15.96
N ILE A 62 -3.83 11.21 -15.52
CA ILE A 62 -4.38 10.15 -16.38
C ILE A 62 -5.84 9.96 -15.97
N HIS A 63 -6.77 10.12 -16.92
CA HIS A 63 -8.17 9.77 -16.73
C HIS A 63 -8.44 8.39 -17.30
N GLN A 64 -9.22 7.59 -16.59
CA GLN A 64 -9.70 6.28 -17.06
C GLN A 64 -11.11 6.00 -16.56
N GLU A 65 -11.81 5.07 -17.18
CA GLU A 65 -13.04 4.51 -16.62
C GLU A 65 -12.70 3.74 -15.35
N ASN A 66 -13.63 3.71 -14.38
CA ASN A 66 -13.37 3.05 -13.09
C ASN A 66 -13.05 1.56 -13.27
N GLN A 67 -11.84 1.18 -12.92
CA GLN A 67 -11.31 -0.18 -12.94
C GLN A 67 -10.71 -0.60 -11.59
N GLY A 68 -10.79 0.27 -10.57
CA GLY A 68 -10.28 0.05 -9.23
C GLY A 68 -8.82 0.43 -9.03
N GLN A 69 -8.45 0.56 -7.78
CA GLN A 69 -7.17 1.10 -7.31
C GLN A 69 -5.95 0.36 -7.89
N ALA A 70 -6.02 -0.99 -7.97
CA ALA A 70 -4.96 -1.80 -8.59
C ALA A 70 -4.70 -1.42 -10.04
N ALA A 71 -5.76 -1.27 -10.85
CA ALA A 71 -5.64 -0.88 -12.25
C ALA A 71 -5.09 0.53 -12.41
N ALA A 72 -5.53 1.48 -11.56
CA ALA A 72 -5.04 2.84 -11.54
C ALA A 72 -3.54 2.89 -11.20
N ARG A 73 -3.09 2.19 -10.16
CA ARG A 73 -1.66 2.09 -9.80
C ARG A 73 -0.84 1.47 -10.94
N ASN A 74 -1.29 0.36 -11.54
CA ASN A 74 -0.60 -0.27 -12.66
C ASN A 74 -0.53 0.65 -13.89
N ARG A 75 -1.57 1.43 -14.15
CA ARG A 75 -1.60 2.40 -15.25
C ARG A 75 -0.55 3.49 -15.07
N ALA A 76 -0.41 4.01 -13.85
CA ALA A 76 0.64 4.97 -13.53
C ALA A 76 2.04 4.37 -13.67
N LEU A 77 2.25 3.14 -13.16
CA LEU A 77 3.53 2.42 -13.26
C LEU A 77 3.99 2.23 -14.70
N ALA A 78 3.08 2.03 -15.64
CA ALA A 78 3.41 1.87 -17.06
C ALA A 78 4.01 3.13 -17.70
N VAL A 79 3.83 4.31 -17.08
CA VAL A 79 4.31 5.61 -17.59
C VAL A 79 5.28 6.31 -16.64
N ALA A 80 5.49 5.75 -15.45
CA ALA A 80 6.42 6.26 -14.44
C ALA A 80 7.85 6.26 -14.97
N LYS A 81 8.57 7.39 -14.75
CA LYS A 81 9.93 7.62 -15.24
C LYS A 81 10.99 7.55 -14.14
N GLY A 82 10.60 7.75 -12.89
CA GLY A 82 11.49 7.70 -11.73
C GLY A 82 12.10 6.31 -11.54
N ASP A 83 13.32 6.25 -11.06
CA ASP A 83 13.96 4.99 -10.67
C ASP A 83 13.35 4.41 -9.39
N TRP A 84 12.69 5.27 -8.63
CA TRP A 84 11.97 4.94 -7.42
C TRP A 84 10.49 5.25 -7.55
N VAL A 85 9.66 4.49 -6.84
CA VAL A 85 8.20 4.66 -6.79
C VAL A 85 7.75 4.81 -5.35
N CYS A 86 6.86 5.77 -5.12
CA CYS A 86 6.14 5.96 -3.87
C CYS A 86 4.63 5.99 -4.16
N PHE A 87 3.84 5.22 -3.42
CA PHE A 87 2.38 5.26 -3.52
C PHE A 87 1.81 6.08 -2.36
N VAL A 88 0.84 6.93 -2.67
CA VAL A 88 0.08 7.71 -1.69
C VAL A 88 -1.40 7.57 -2.02
N ASP A 89 -2.23 7.29 -1.03
CA ASP A 89 -3.68 7.21 -1.23
C ASP A 89 -4.30 8.62 -1.20
N SER A 90 -5.33 8.86 -2.00
CA SER A 90 -5.86 10.20 -2.30
C SER A 90 -6.58 10.89 -1.12
N ASP A 91 -6.85 10.17 -0.05
CA ASP A 91 -7.43 10.70 1.20
C ASP A 91 -6.40 10.88 2.33
N ASP A 92 -5.14 10.56 2.08
CA ASP A 92 -4.02 10.64 3.03
C ASP A 92 -3.17 11.91 2.83
N ALA A 93 -2.13 12.06 3.65
CA ALA A 93 -1.14 13.13 3.52
C ALA A 93 0.26 12.63 3.89
N VAL A 94 1.28 13.34 3.44
CA VAL A 94 2.67 12.97 3.70
C VAL A 94 3.44 14.10 4.38
N HIS A 95 4.33 13.73 5.32
CA HIS A 95 5.21 14.70 5.98
C HIS A 95 6.17 15.35 4.97
N PRO A 96 6.48 16.66 5.05
CA PRO A 96 7.31 17.37 4.06
C PRO A 96 8.67 16.74 3.80
N GLN A 97 9.25 16.05 4.76
CA GLN A 97 10.55 15.39 4.64
C GLN A 97 10.45 13.91 4.24
N MET A 98 9.25 13.37 3.94
CA MET A 98 9.09 11.92 3.73
C MET A 98 9.95 11.40 2.58
N LEU A 99 9.85 11.99 1.39
CA LEU A 99 10.63 11.53 0.23
C LEU A 99 12.12 11.66 0.45
N GLU A 100 12.58 12.79 1.02
CA GLU A 100 13.99 13.03 1.33
C GLU A 100 14.53 11.96 2.30
N ARG A 101 13.82 11.71 3.39
CA ARG A 101 14.28 10.76 4.42
C ARG A 101 14.24 9.32 3.95
N LEU A 102 13.20 8.93 3.23
CA LEU A 102 13.13 7.59 2.63
C LEU A 102 14.25 7.39 1.60
N ARG A 103 14.53 8.40 0.77
CA ARG A 103 15.59 8.33 -0.23
C ARG A 103 16.98 8.27 0.41
N GLN A 104 17.23 9.11 1.41
CA GLN A 104 18.46 9.11 2.20
C GLN A 104 18.70 7.73 2.87
N ALA A 105 17.68 7.17 3.55
CA ALA A 105 17.79 5.87 4.21
C ALA A 105 18.09 4.73 3.21
N ALA A 106 17.47 4.78 2.01
CA ALA A 106 17.76 3.81 0.96
C ALA A 106 19.21 3.91 0.44
N ASP A 107 19.73 5.14 0.25
CA ASP A 107 21.10 5.36 -0.19
C ASP A 107 22.14 4.89 0.83
N GLU A 108 22.01 5.33 2.08
CA GLU A 108 22.94 5.01 3.15
C GLU A 108 22.98 3.52 3.48
N SER A 109 21.84 2.82 3.36
CA SER A 109 21.74 1.38 3.60
C SER A 109 22.11 0.52 2.39
N GLY A 110 22.07 1.09 1.17
CA GLY A 110 22.14 0.35 -0.09
C GLY A 110 20.89 -0.50 -0.36
N ALA A 111 19.78 -0.25 0.35
CA ALA A 111 18.55 -1.01 0.22
C ALA A 111 17.76 -0.60 -1.03
N ALA A 112 17.13 -1.57 -1.69
CA ALA A 112 16.22 -1.32 -2.81
C ALA A 112 14.81 -0.90 -2.37
N MET A 113 14.58 -0.81 -1.06
CA MET A 113 13.32 -0.40 -0.45
C MET A 113 13.58 0.30 0.89
N SER A 114 12.89 1.41 1.11
CA SER A 114 12.81 2.07 2.42
C SER A 114 11.35 2.27 2.81
N MET A 115 11.09 2.39 4.12
CA MET A 115 9.75 2.55 4.66
C MET A 115 9.77 3.43 5.91
N CYS A 116 8.63 4.07 6.20
CA CYS A 116 8.41 4.81 7.44
C CYS A 116 7.16 4.31 8.16
N ARG A 117 6.94 4.78 9.39
CA ARG A 117 5.69 4.51 10.10
C ARG A 117 4.55 5.38 9.57
N MET A 118 3.33 4.95 9.91
CA MET A 118 2.10 5.68 9.64
C MET A 118 1.55 6.24 10.95
N LEU A 119 0.95 7.42 10.86
CA LEU A 119 0.12 8.01 11.91
C LEU A 119 -1.34 7.84 11.48
N GLU A 120 -2.11 7.08 12.23
CA GLU A 120 -3.51 6.83 11.95
C GLU A 120 -4.39 7.77 12.80
N ALA A 121 -5.12 8.67 12.16
CA ALA A 121 -6.07 9.56 12.83
C ALA A 121 -7.15 10.06 11.85
N PRO A 122 -8.31 10.55 12.34
CA PRO A 122 -9.35 11.10 11.48
C PRO A 122 -8.94 12.45 10.86
N GLU A 123 -8.11 13.23 11.55
CA GLU A 123 -7.62 14.54 11.12
C GLU A 123 -6.12 14.65 11.29
N ILE A 124 -5.47 15.46 10.46
CA ILE A 124 -4.02 15.68 10.52
C ILE A 124 -3.73 16.51 11.78
N PRO A 125 -2.90 16.02 12.73
CA PRO A 125 -2.48 16.80 13.88
C PRO A 125 -1.68 18.03 13.47
N GLU A 126 -1.80 19.12 14.23
CA GLU A 126 -1.09 20.39 13.93
C GLU A 126 0.42 20.23 13.87
N ASP A 127 0.99 19.35 14.69
CA ASP A 127 2.43 19.08 14.78
C ASP A 127 2.92 18.04 13.79
N PHE A 128 2.05 17.40 13.00
CA PHE A 128 2.46 16.38 12.04
C PHE A 128 3.49 16.88 11.02
N PHE A 129 3.42 18.15 10.63
CA PHE A 129 4.33 18.75 9.66
C PHE A 129 5.58 19.40 10.27
N ALA A 130 5.77 19.30 11.59
CA ALA A 130 6.94 19.84 12.26
C ALA A 130 8.22 19.10 11.81
N PRO A 131 9.35 19.80 11.59
CA PRO A 131 10.60 19.17 11.20
C PRO A 131 11.03 18.07 12.17
N VAL A 132 11.46 16.95 11.64
CA VAL A 132 11.91 15.79 12.44
C VAL A 132 13.35 15.41 12.08
N GLU A 133 14.13 15.09 13.12
CA GLU A 133 15.38 14.36 12.95
C GLU A 133 15.04 12.87 12.94
N VAL A 134 15.46 12.17 11.89
CA VAL A 134 15.17 10.74 11.73
C VAL A 134 16.45 9.91 11.73
N SER A 135 16.35 8.77 12.37
CA SER A 135 17.27 7.65 12.21
C SER A 135 16.60 6.56 11.40
N TRP A 136 17.37 5.62 10.91
CA TRP A 136 16.84 4.44 10.24
C TRP A 136 17.53 3.17 10.78
N GLU A 137 16.84 2.05 10.65
CA GLU A 137 17.33 0.72 11.00
C GLU A 137 17.31 -0.19 9.77
N ARG A 138 18.28 -1.11 9.70
CA ARG A 138 18.34 -2.09 8.62
C ARG A 138 17.57 -3.34 9.01
N LEU A 139 16.62 -3.76 8.17
CA LEU A 139 15.88 -5.00 8.29
C LEU A 139 16.32 -5.94 7.16
N SER A 140 16.64 -7.19 7.48
CA SER A 140 17.12 -8.21 6.52
C SER A 140 16.19 -9.41 6.48
N MET A 141 16.01 -9.99 5.28
CA MET A 141 15.26 -11.25 5.09
C MET A 141 15.89 -12.44 5.82
N GLU A 142 17.19 -12.39 6.09
CA GLU A 142 17.94 -13.47 6.74
C GLU A 142 17.82 -13.44 8.27
N GLU A 143 17.16 -12.43 8.83
CA GLU A 143 17.05 -12.21 10.27
C GLU A 143 15.57 -12.23 10.73
N GLU A 144 15.30 -12.63 11.98
CA GLU A 144 13.97 -12.58 12.60
C GLU A 144 13.26 -11.20 12.51
N PRO A 145 13.96 -10.04 12.50
CA PRO A 145 13.31 -8.74 12.39
C PRO A 145 12.36 -8.58 11.21
N LEU A 146 12.56 -9.32 10.12
CA LEU A 146 11.64 -9.21 8.97
C LEU A 146 10.25 -9.80 9.24
N THR A 147 10.17 -10.80 10.12
CA THR A 147 8.88 -11.31 10.58
C THR A 147 8.11 -10.24 11.36
N ALA A 148 8.83 -9.34 12.05
CA ALA A 148 8.26 -8.23 12.78
C ALA A 148 7.61 -7.16 11.88
N LEU A 149 7.96 -7.08 10.58
CA LEU A 149 7.27 -6.20 9.63
C LEU A 149 5.78 -6.52 9.50
N PHE A 150 5.43 -7.77 9.79
CA PHE A 150 4.06 -8.25 9.71
C PHE A 150 3.37 -8.28 11.07
N ASP A 151 4.02 -7.80 12.14
CA ASP A 151 3.38 -7.66 13.44
C ASP A 151 2.48 -6.43 13.47
N ALA A 152 1.23 -6.64 13.90
CA ALA A 152 0.23 -5.60 13.96
C ALA A 152 0.75 -4.37 14.73
N GLY A 153 0.66 -3.20 14.12
CA GLY A 153 0.94 -1.90 14.75
C GLY A 153 2.40 -1.46 14.79
N LYS A 154 3.35 -2.26 14.32
CA LYS A 154 4.75 -1.86 14.35
C LYS A 154 5.25 -1.24 13.03
N TYR A 155 4.84 -1.80 11.90
CA TYR A 155 5.26 -1.35 10.57
C TYR A 155 4.10 -1.48 9.57
N PRO A 156 4.04 -0.62 8.53
CA PRO A 156 3.06 -0.75 7.44
C PRO A 156 3.48 -1.87 6.46
N GLY A 157 3.79 -3.07 6.99
CA GLY A 157 4.34 -4.17 6.20
C GLY A 157 3.48 -4.65 5.03
N TRP A 158 2.15 -4.45 5.14
CA TRP A 158 1.17 -5.02 4.22
C TRP A 158 0.73 -4.10 3.09
N VAL A 159 0.85 -2.78 3.28
CA VAL A 159 0.27 -1.77 2.37
C VAL A 159 1.32 -1.18 1.45
N ALA A 160 0.91 -0.73 0.26
CA ALA A 160 1.83 -0.15 -0.72
C ALA A 160 2.33 1.25 -0.34
N CYS A 161 1.56 2.00 0.45
CA CYS A 161 1.93 3.35 0.90
C CYS A 161 3.00 3.35 2.01
N ALA A 162 3.48 4.53 2.40
CA ALA A 162 4.57 4.75 3.37
C ALA A 162 5.89 4.05 2.98
N LYS A 163 6.15 3.85 1.71
CA LYS A 163 7.32 3.16 1.15
C LYS A 163 7.89 3.89 -0.05
N LEU A 164 9.20 3.80 -0.20
CA LEU A 164 9.93 4.12 -1.42
C LEU A 164 10.60 2.85 -1.93
N VAL A 165 10.27 2.43 -3.15
CA VAL A 165 10.67 1.13 -3.70
C VAL A 165 11.31 1.33 -5.07
N ARG A 166 12.39 0.62 -5.38
CA ARG A 166 12.95 0.59 -6.73
C ARG A 166 11.86 0.19 -7.72
N ARG A 167 11.69 0.97 -8.80
CA ARG A 167 10.66 0.74 -9.82
C ARG A 167 10.71 -0.66 -10.42
N GLU A 168 11.89 -1.21 -10.63
CA GLU A 168 12.09 -2.57 -11.12
C GLU A 168 11.48 -3.65 -10.20
N LEU A 169 11.57 -3.46 -8.87
CA LEU A 169 10.92 -4.37 -7.91
C LEU A 169 9.40 -4.27 -8.00
N VAL A 170 8.86 -3.05 -8.09
CA VAL A 170 7.41 -2.86 -8.23
C VAL A 170 6.92 -3.49 -9.54
N GLN A 171 7.67 -3.33 -10.63
CA GLN A 171 7.34 -3.90 -11.94
C GLN A 171 7.50 -5.43 -12.00
N SER A 172 8.29 -6.03 -11.12
CA SER A 172 8.44 -7.49 -11.06
C SER A 172 7.19 -8.21 -10.57
N TYR A 173 6.33 -7.51 -9.81
CA TYR A 173 5.04 -8.04 -9.36
C TYR A 173 4.01 -6.92 -9.25
N LEU A 174 3.12 -6.83 -10.22
CA LEU A 174 2.08 -5.79 -10.32
C LEU A 174 0.88 -6.12 -9.42
N PHE A 175 0.06 -5.10 -9.14
CA PHE A 175 -1.19 -5.28 -8.42
C PHE A 175 -2.20 -6.09 -9.23
N CYS A 176 -2.97 -6.96 -8.57
CA CYS A 176 -3.99 -7.77 -9.23
C CYS A 176 -5.29 -6.94 -9.42
N PRO A 177 -5.69 -6.59 -10.67
CA PRO A 177 -6.89 -5.79 -10.89
C PRO A 177 -8.17 -6.52 -10.48
N GLY A 178 -9.18 -5.73 -10.06
CA GLY A 178 -10.51 -6.24 -9.68
C GLY A 178 -10.59 -6.84 -8.28
N ARG A 179 -9.51 -6.78 -7.50
CA ARG A 179 -9.44 -7.20 -6.10
C ARG A 179 -9.32 -6.01 -5.15
N VAL A 180 -9.76 -6.21 -3.90
CA VAL A 180 -9.38 -5.37 -2.76
C VAL A 180 -8.32 -6.13 -1.94
N TYR A 181 -7.46 -5.42 -1.19
CA TYR A 181 -6.26 -5.98 -0.55
C TYR A 181 -5.22 -6.52 -1.54
N GLU A 182 -5.22 -5.97 -2.74
CA GLU A 182 -4.33 -6.31 -3.85
C GLU A 182 -2.85 -5.98 -3.57
N ASP A 183 -2.64 -5.04 -2.67
CA ASP A 183 -1.31 -4.58 -2.24
C ASP A 183 -0.64 -5.57 -1.28
N ASN A 184 -1.39 -6.32 -0.49
CA ASN A 184 -0.82 -7.22 0.50
C ASN A 184 0.09 -8.29 -0.14
N GLU A 185 -0.37 -8.91 -1.22
CA GLU A 185 0.43 -9.89 -1.95
C GLU A 185 1.60 -9.22 -2.68
N ALA A 186 1.36 -8.11 -3.38
CA ALA A 186 2.39 -7.41 -4.13
C ALA A 186 3.54 -6.94 -3.23
N VAL A 187 3.23 -6.35 -2.09
CA VAL A 187 4.23 -5.87 -1.13
C VAL A 187 5.08 -7.00 -0.57
N CYS A 188 4.50 -8.19 -0.32
CA CYS A 188 5.27 -9.36 0.11
C CYS A 188 6.32 -9.78 -0.93
N HIS A 189 5.98 -9.72 -2.22
CA HIS A 189 6.93 -9.99 -3.31
C HIS A 189 8.04 -8.94 -3.37
N TRP A 190 7.71 -7.64 -3.21
CA TRP A 190 8.72 -6.57 -3.21
C TRP A 190 9.67 -6.67 -2.02
N ILE A 191 9.16 -6.95 -0.82
CA ILE A 191 9.95 -7.18 0.39
C ILE A 191 10.94 -8.32 0.15
N TYR A 192 10.48 -9.44 -0.38
CA TYR A 192 11.34 -10.57 -0.69
C TYR A 192 12.41 -10.22 -1.74
N GLY A 193 12.03 -9.51 -2.79
CA GLY A 193 12.95 -9.07 -3.85
C GLY A 193 13.99 -8.05 -3.36
N ALA A 194 13.60 -7.17 -2.44
CA ALA A 194 14.49 -6.17 -1.85
C ALA A 194 15.57 -6.78 -0.94
N LYS A 195 15.30 -7.94 -0.31
CA LYS A 195 16.17 -8.65 0.65
C LYS A 195 16.54 -7.82 1.88
N THR A 196 16.74 -6.53 1.73
CA THR A 196 17.08 -5.58 2.78
C THR A 196 16.18 -4.36 2.66
N ILE A 197 15.69 -3.86 3.78
CA ILE A 197 14.83 -2.69 3.87
C ILE A 197 15.43 -1.71 4.87
N ALA A 198 15.45 -0.42 4.53
CA ALA A 198 15.72 0.65 5.48
C ALA A 198 14.41 1.11 6.13
N SER A 199 14.29 0.96 7.44
CA SER A 199 13.08 1.31 8.19
C SER A 199 13.30 2.56 9.02
N ILE A 200 12.45 3.55 8.85
CA ILE A 200 12.44 4.80 9.61
C ILE A 200 11.38 4.67 10.72
N PRO A 201 11.75 4.72 12.00
CA PRO A 201 10.82 4.55 13.12
C PRO A 201 9.97 5.80 13.41
N HIS A 202 9.86 6.74 12.47
CA HIS A 202 9.06 7.94 12.57
C HIS A 202 7.85 7.88 11.64
N SER A 203 6.73 8.47 12.07
CA SER A 203 5.51 8.57 11.27
C SER A 203 5.63 9.72 10.27
N LEU A 204 6.02 9.40 9.03
CA LEU A 204 6.13 10.37 7.95
C LEU A 204 4.97 10.24 6.94
N TYR A 205 4.06 9.33 7.18
CA TYR A 205 2.84 9.13 6.40
C TYR A 205 1.62 9.27 7.32
N PHE A 206 0.67 10.11 6.94
CA PHE A 206 -0.61 10.26 7.65
C PHE A 206 -1.68 9.43 6.95
N TYR A 207 -2.17 8.42 7.65
CA TYR A 207 -3.28 7.58 7.20
C TYR A 207 -4.59 8.08 7.81
N ARG A 208 -5.51 8.52 6.96
CA ARG A 208 -6.80 9.03 7.41
C ARG A 208 -7.75 7.90 7.76
N THR A 209 -8.16 7.83 9.03
CA THR A 209 -9.23 6.91 9.45
C THR A 209 -10.59 7.49 9.07
N ASN A 210 -11.20 6.90 8.03
CA ASN A 210 -12.45 7.37 7.46
C ASN A 210 -13.54 6.31 7.60
N PRO A 211 -14.73 6.60 8.17
CA PRO A 211 -15.82 5.61 8.29
C PRO A 211 -16.26 4.99 6.97
N GLY A 212 -16.01 5.69 5.84
CA GLY A 212 -16.31 5.22 4.49
C GLY A 212 -15.20 4.38 3.84
N SER A 213 -14.06 4.17 4.51
CA SER A 213 -12.93 3.43 3.95
C SER A 213 -13.27 1.96 3.70
N THR A 214 -12.56 1.34 2.74
CA THR A 214 -12.72 -0.09 2.42
C THR A 214 -12.52 -0.97 3.65
N THR A 215 -11.57 -0.62 4.51
CA THR A 215 -11.23 -1.38 5.73
C THR A 215 -12.33 -1.29 6.79
N GLN A 216 -12.96 -0.12 6.96
CA GLN A 216 -14.00 0.12 7.98
C GLN A 216 -15.44 -0.15 7.48
N SER A 217 -15.63 -0.37 6.17
CA SER A 217 -16.94 -0.65 5.61
C SER A 217 -17.55 -1.94 6.17
N ARG A 218 -18.89 -2.07 6.08
CA ARG A 218 -19.58 -3.31 6.46
C ARG A 218 -19.02 -4.53 5.72
N PHE A 219 -19.06 -5.69 6.38
CA PHE A 219 -18.62 -6.93 5.77
C PHE A 219 -19.42 -7.23 4.49
N SER A 220 -18.73 -7.59 3.42
CA SER A 220 -19.29 -7.97 2.13
C SER A 220 -18.44 -9.08 1.50
N MET A 221 -18.97 -9.72 0.45
CA MET A 221 -18.21 -10.76 -0.27
C MET A 221 -16.87 -10.29 -0.83
N LYS A 222 -16.71 -9.00 -1.12
CA LYS A 222 -15.42 -8.41 -1.55
C LYS A 222 -14.34 -8.53 -0.48
N LYS A 223 -14.70 -8.52 0.82
CA LYS A 223 -13.73 -8.70 1.90
C LYS A 223 -13.10 -10.10 1.95
N LEU A 224 -13.67 -11.08 1.24
CA LEU A 224 -13.05 -12.38 1.04
C LEU A 224 -11.79 -12.31 0.17
N ASP A 225 -11.56 -11.22 -0.55
CA ASP A 225 -10.31 -10.99 -1.29
C ASP A 225 -9.10 -10.94 -0.36
N TYR A 226 -9.29 -10.64 0.93
CA TYR A 226 -8.21 -10.77 1.92
C TYR A 226 -7.73 -12.22 2.09
N LEU A 227 -8.66 -13.19 2.11
CA LEU A 227 -8.30 -14.61 2.12
C LEU A 227 -7.56 -15.01 0.83
N TRP A 228 -7.98 -14.47 -0.31
CA TRP A 228 -7.29 -14.68 -1.57
C TRP A 228 -5.85 -14.15 -1.53
N ALA A 229 -5.63 -12.93 -1.03
CA ALA A 229 -4.29 -12.36 -0.86
C ALA A 229 -3.41 -13.21 0.07
N LEU A 230 -3.95 -13.66 1.20
CA LEU A 230 -3.25 -14.55 2.12
C LEU A 230 -2.88 -15.90 1.48
N GLU A 231 -3.76 -16.50 0.66
CA GLU A 231 -3.44 -17.72 -0.10
C GLU A 231 -2.27 -17.49 -1.06
N GLY A 232 -2.24 -16.35 -1.78
CA GLY A 232 -1.15 -15.96 -2.67
C GLY A 232 0.18 -15.86 -1.91
N ILE A 233 0.18 -15.17 -0.78
CA ILE A 233 1.34 -14.99 0.09
C ILE A 233 1.87 -16.35 0.61
N ILE A 234 0.99 -17.23 1.09
CA ILE A 234 1.37 -18.56 1.59
C ILE A 234 2.02 -19.38 0.48
N ARG A 235 1.41 -19.43 -0.72
CA ARG A 235 1.97 -20.14 -1.88
C ARG A 235 3.32 -19.56 -2.29
N PHE A 236 3.46 -18.25 -2.29
CA PHE A 236 4.70 -17.58 -2.60
C PHE A 236 5.82 -17.99 -1.64
N TYR A 237 5.62 -17.83 -0.33
CA TYR A 237 6.64 -18.20 0.66
C TYR A 237 6.91 -19.71 0.70
N SER A 238 5.93 -20.57 0.39
CA SER A 238 6.15 -22.00 0.18
C SER A 238 7.09 -22.25 -1.02
N SER A 239 6.86 -21.57 -2.14
CA SER A 239 7.62 -21.76 -3.37
C SER A 239 9.08 -21.33 -3.27
N VAL A 240 9.37 -20.35 -2.43
CA VAL A 240 10.73 -19.85 -2.16
C VAL A 240 11.38 -20.48 -0.93
N GLY A 241 10.72 -21.45 -0.29
CA GLY A 241 11.26 -22.20 0.85
C GLY A 241 11.28 -21.42 2.18
N TYR A 242 10.52 -20.32 2.31
CA TYR A 242 10.52 -19.49 3.51
C TYR A 242 9.45 -19.95 4.51
N LEU A 243 9.73 -21.08 5.17
CA LEU A 243 8.73 -21.83 5.94
C LEU A 243 8.18 -21.07 7.15
N THR A 244 9.01 -20.29 7.85
CA THR A 244 8.56 -19.50 9.02
C THR A 244 7.45 -18.51 8.65
N LEU A 245 7.62 -17.76 7.56
CA LEU A 245 6.58 -16.84 7.07
C LEU A 245 5.37 -17.62 6.53
N ARG A 246 5.58 -18.71 5.80
CA ARG A 246 4.50 -19.58 5.33
C ARG A 246 3.61 -20.05 6.49
N GLU A 247 4.20 -20.53 7.59
CA GLU A 247 3.46 -20.99 8.77
C GLU A 247 2.70 -19.86 9.46
N ARG A 248 3.35 -18.69 9.61
CA ARG A 248 2.73 -17.51 10.19
C ARG A 248 1.49 -17.07 9.40
N PHE A 249 1.64 -16.92 8.07
CA PHE A 249 0.50 -16.57 7.21
C PHE A 249 -0.56 -17.66 7.15
N GLY A 250 -0.17 -18.93 7.29
CA GLY A 250 -1.09 -20.05 7.42
C GLY A 250 -1.95 -19.98 8.68
N THR A 251 -1.38 -19.57 9.81
CA THR A 251 -2.11 -19.32 11.07
C THR A 251 -3.09 -18.16 10.90
N LEU A 252 -2.62 -17.02 10.38
CA LEU A 252 -3.47 -15.86 10.12
C LEU A 252 -4.63 -16.20 9.15
N TYR A 253 -4.34 -16.94 8.08
CA TYR A 253 -5.38 -17.40 7.17
C TYR A 253 -6.45 -18.25 7.88
N ALA A 254 -6.05 -19.13 8.78
CA ALA A 254 -6.99 -19.99 9.47
C ALA A 254 -7.92 -19.20 10.40
N GLU A 255 -7.39 -18.18 11.10
CA GLU A 255 -8.15 -17.27 11.95
C GLU A 255 -9.14 -16.44 11.14
N GLU A 256 -8.67 -15.80 10.06
CA GLU A 256 -9.50 -14.97 9.18
C GLU A 256 -10.56 -15.79 8.46
N ALA A 257 -10.22 -17.00 7.98
CA ALA A 257 -11.18 -17.91 7.35
C ALA A 257 -12.30 -18.32 8.29
N ALA A 258 -12.01 -18.54 9.58
CA ALA A 258 -13.04 -18.85 10.58
C ALA A 258 -14.00 -17.66 10.79
N GLY A 259 -13.47 -16.44 10.91
CA GLY A 259 -14.26 -15.21 11.00
C GLY A 259 -15.12 -14.98 9.75
N CYS A 260 -14.54 -15.12 8.56
CA CYS A 260 -15.25 -14.99 7.28
C CYS A 260 -16.33 -16.06 7.12
N TYR A 261 -16.06 -17.32 7.49
CA TYR A 261 -17.05 -18.40 7.47
C TYR A 261 -18.30 -18.02 8.27
N TYR A 262 -18.11 -17.55 9.52
CA TYR A 262 -19.22 -17.15 10.38
C TYR A 262 -20.03 -16.01 9.76
N ARG A 263 -19.37 -14.95 9.31
CA ARG A 263 -20.02 -13.77 8.71
C ARG A 263 -20.77 -14.12 7.42
N VAL A 264 -20.16 -14.89 6.52
CA VAL A 264 -20.81 -15.32 5.28
C VAL A 264 -22.03 -16.19 5.57
N LYS A 265 -21.92 -17.12 6.53
CA LYS A 265 -23.00 -18.04 6.86
C LYS A 265 -24.19 -17.36 7.56
N TYR A 266 -23.92 -16.47 8.53
CA TYR A 266 -24.94 -15.93 9.40
C TYR A 266 -25.31 -14.48 9.13
N GLU A 267 -24.37 -13.62 8.71
CA GLU A 267 -24.67 -12.23 8.39
C GLU A 267 -25.12 -12.06 6.94
N LEU A 268 -24.48 -12.76 5.96
CA LEU A 268 -24.85 -12.72 4.57
C LEU A 268 -25.81 -13.82 4.13
N ASN A 269 -26.12 -14.78 5.02
CA ASN A 269 -27.01 -15.92 4.78
C ASN A 269 -26.64 -16.75 3.53
N ASP A 270 -25.32 -16.96 3.28
CA ASP A 270 -24.81 -17.77 2.18
C ASP A 270 -24.03 -19.02 2.69
N PRO A 271 -24.74 -20.11 3.06
CA PRO A 271 -24.12 -21.33 3.57
C PRO A 271 -23.29 -22.07 2.50
N LYS A 272 -23.53 -21.81 1.20
CA LYS A 272 -22.75 -22.41 0.11
C LYS A 272 -21.37 -21.76 0.01
N ALA A 273 -21.31 -20.44 0.02
CA ALA A 273 -20.04 -19.69 0.03
C ALA A 273 -19.25 -19.99 1.32
N ALA A 274 -19.89 -20.06 2.49
CA ALA A 274 -19.27 -20.44 3.75
C ALA A 274 -18.57 -21.82 3.66
N ARG A 275 -19.22 -22.84 3.09
CA ARG A 275 -18.62 -24.16 2.87
C ARG A 275 -17.42 -24.12 1.94
N ASN A 276 -17.38 -23.19 0.98
CA ASN A 276 -16.22 -23.04 0.10
C ASN A 276 -15.00 -22.49 0.87
N ILE A 277 -15.21 -21.55 1.79
CA ILE A 277 -14.16 -21.04 2.69
C ILE A 277 -13.59 -22.19 3.53
N GLU A 278 -14.46 -23.01 4.14
CA GLU A 278 -14.02 -24.15 4.95
C GLU A 278 -13.19 -25.17 4.12
N LYS A 279 -13.63 -25.46 2.89
CA LYS A 279 -12.89 -26.36 1.98
C LYS A 279 -11.52 -25.79 1.62
N ALA A 280 -11.45 -24.50 1.32
CA ALA A 280 -10.18 -23.82 1.01
C ALA A 280 -9.22 -23.88 2.21
N ALA A 281 -9.69 -23.59 3.42
CA ALA A 281 -8.90 -23.67 4.64
C ALA A 281 -8.37 -25.09 4.93
N ARG A 282 -9.19 -26.11 4.69
CA ARG A 282 -8.76 -27.51 4.85
C ARG A 282 -7.71 -27.92 3.80
N ARG A 283 -7.83 -27.43 2.57
CA ARG A 283 -6.85 -27.70 1.50
C ARG A 283 -5.49 -27.09 1.86
N LEU A 284 -5.47 -25.80 2.23
CA LEU A 284 -4.25 -25.06 2.52
C LEU A 284 -3.45 -25.63 3.71
N ARG A 285 -4.15 -26.26 4.67
CA ARG A 285 -3.49 -26.95 5.81
C ARG A 285 -2.78 -28.26 5.39
N ARG A 286 -3.09 -28.81 4.23
CA ARG A 286 -2.50 -30.07 3.72
C ARG A 286 -1.35 -29.82 2.75
N GLU A 287 -1.33 -28.66 2.13
CA GLU A 287 -0.23 -28.14 1.30
C GLU A 287 0.89 -27.55 2.17
#